data_50716d804b10f30b0ef58a85b02e9cdf
#
_entry.id   50716d804b10f30b0ef58a85b02e9cdf
#
_cell.length_a   1.000
_cell.length_b   1.000
_cell.length_c   1.000
_cell.angle_alpha   90.00
_cell.angle_beta   90.00
_cell.angle_gamma   90.00
#
_symmetry.space_group_name_H-M   'P 1'
#
loop_
_entity.id
_entity.type
_entity.pdbx_description
1 polymer ?
#
loop_
_entity_poly.entity_id
_entity_poly.type
_entity_poly.pdbx_seq_one_letter_code
_entity_poly.pdbx_strand_id
1 'polypeptide(L)'
;PIMRALLRLSAFILCQSLCAAPVLAEGKSIIVLDASGSMWGQIEGRAKLEIAREALGTVLSSMDPETEIGLMAYGHREKGSCEDIELVVPPAAGTAQAITDAANAMQFLGKTPLSEAVRRAAAELKSTEEKATVILITDGIETCEADPCALGAELEASGVDFTAHVVGFGLTEEEGKAVACLAEN
;
A
#
# COMPACT_ATOMS: atom_id res chain seq x y z
N PRO A 1 54.31 61.30 23.48
CA PRO A 1 54.29 59.84 23.40
C PRO A 1 52.97 59.35 22.86
N ILE A 2 53.08 58.78 21.68
CA ILE A 2 51.94 58.35 20.87
C ILE A 2 51.60 56.88 21.20
N MET A 3 50.43 56.66 21.75
CA MET A 3 49.91 55.32 22.09
C MET A 3 49.14 54.75 20.89
N ARG A 4 49.72 53.73 20.24
CA ARG A 4 49.14 53.03 19.12
C ARG A 4 48.14 51.98 19.68
N ALA A 5 46.86 52.21 19.45
CA ALA A 5 45.82 51.22 19.72
C ALA A 5 45.77 50.21 18.56
N LEU A 6 46.15 48.97 18.85
CA LEU A 6 45.99 47.82 17.93
C LEU A 6 44.57 47.26 18.05
N LEU A 7 43.78 47.52 17.02
CA LEU A 7 42.44 46.97 16.89
C LEU A 7 42.57 45.50 16.37
N ARG A 8 42.36 44.54 17.25
CA ARG A 8 42.29 43.11 16.87
C ARG A 8 40.89 42.82 16.36
N LEU A 9 40.77 42.64 15.05
CA LEU A 9 39.56 42.20 14.38
C LEU A 9 39.45 40.66 14.56
N SER A 10 38.64 40.19 15.52
CA SER A 10 38.36 38.76 15.66
C SER A 10 37.26 38.40 14.67
N ALA A 11 37.64 37.68 13.61
CA ALA A 11 36.70 37.07 12.70
C ALA A 11 36.00 35.88 13.38
N PHE A 12 34.74 36.05 13.77
CA PHE A 12 33.88 34.97 14.22
C PHE A 12 33.41 34.22 12.97
N ILE A 13 34.04 33.06 12.69
CA ILE A 13 33.54 32.10 11.70
C ILE A 13 32.33 31.41 12.33
N LEU A 14 31.12 31.84 11.96
CA LEU A 14 29.89 31.18 12.34
C LEU A 14 29.75 29.90 11.48
N CYS A 15 30.17 28.77 12.03
CA CYS A 15 29.98 27.46 11.42
C CYS A 15 28.45 27.14 11.51
N GLN A 16 27.69 27.45 10.45
CA GLN A 16 26.33 26.98 10.33
C GLN A 16 26.31 25.48 10.02
N SER A 17 26.26 24.67 11.07
CA SER A 17 25.91 23.25 10.92
C SER A 17 24.49 23.19 10.34
N LEU A 18 24.37 22.90 9.04
CA LEU A 18 23.12 22.40 8.48
C LEU A 18 22.83 21.06 9.17
N CYS A 19 22.02 21.08 10.20
CA CYS A 19 21.29 19.88 10.63
C CYS A 19 20.33 19.54 9.50
N ALA A 20 20.71 18.63 8.59
CA ALA A 20 19.78 17.91 7.78
C ALA A 20 18.89 17.14 8.77
N ALA A 21 17.64 17.56 8.94
CA ALA A 21 16.65 16.76 9.65
C ALA A 21 16.59 15.41 8.90
N PRO A 22 16.59 14.26 9.61
CA PRO A 22 16.32 13.00 8.95
C PRO A 22 14.96 13.16 8.28
N VAL A 23 14.90 13.00 6.97
CA VAL A 23 13.66 12.72 6.27
C VAL A 23 13.27 11.37 6.82
N LEU A 24 12.26 11.35 7.70
CA LEU A 24 11.63 10.13 8.14
C LEU A 24 11.10 9.49 6.86
N ALA A 25 11.66 8.37 6.47
CA ALA A 25 11.09 7.56 5.41
C ALA A 25 9.62 7.32 5.82
N GLU A 26 8.69 7.84 5.05
CA GLU A 26 7.28 7.51 5.26
C GLU A 26 7.18 6.00 5.07
N GLY A 27 6.67 5.29 6.05
CA GLY A 27 6.65 3.83 6.21
C GLY A 27 6.47 2.99 4.95
N LYS A 28 6.46 1.68 5.11
CA LYS A 28 6.31 0.75 3.98
C LYS A 28 4.84 0.55 3.63
N SER A 29 4.57 0.35 2.35
CA SER A 29 3.22 0.13 1.83
C SER A 29 3.16 -1.15 1.01
N ILE A 30 2.06 -1.88 1.10
CA ILE A 30 1.73 -2.98 0.18
C ILE A 30 0.37 -2.70 -0.45
N ILE A 31 0.34 -2.73 -1.78
CA ILE A 31 -0.89 -2.75 -2.55
C ILE A 31 -1.34 -4.20 -2.66
N VAL A 32 -2.58 -4.48 -2.25
CA VAL A 32 -3.23 -5.78 -2.41
C VAL A 32 -4.17 -5.67 -3.60
N LEU A 33 -3.86 -6.40 -4.68
CA LEU A 33 -4.61 -6.37 -5.93
C LEU A 33 -5.50 -7.60 -6.06
N ASP A 34 -6.77 -7.37 -6.25
CA ASP A 34 -7.75 -8.38 -6.62
C ASP A 34 -7.52 -8.87 -8.06
N ALA A 35 -7.20 -10.15 -8.21
CA ALA A 35 -7.13 -10.83 -9.49
C ALA A 35 -8.11 -12.01 -9.55
N SER A 36 -9.24 -11.91 -8.85
CA SER A 36 -10.30 -12.91 -8.90
C SER A 36 -11.04 -12.94 -10.24
N GLY A 37 -11.80 -13.99 -10.45
CA GLY A 37 -12.54 -14.21 -11.72
C GLY A 37 -13.63 -13.17 -11.99
N SER A 38 -14.17 -12.49 -10.96
CA SER A 38 -15.15 -11.40 -11.10
C SER A 38 -14.61 -10.19 -11.86
N MET A 39 -13.29 -10.02 -11.87
CA MET A 39 -12.60 -8.92 -12.57
C MET A 39 -12.79 -8.92 -14.09
N TRP A 40 -13.26 -10.02 -14.68
CA TRP A 40 -13.69 -10.08 -16.08
C TRP A 40 -15.06 -9.41 -16.32
N GLY A 41 -15.82 -9.15 -15.27
CA GLY A 41 -17.06 -8.39 -15.36
C GLY A 41 -16.84 -7.00 -15.93
N GLN A 42 -17.94 -6.36 -16.36
CA GLN A 42 -17.89 -5.02 -16.96
C GLN A 42 -18.69 -4.00 -16.14
N ILE A 43 -18.19 -2.78 -16.12
CA ILE A 43 -18.86 -1.59 -15.62
C ILE A 43 -18.89 -0.59 -16.80
N GLU A 44 -20.10 -0.21 -17.24
CA GLU A 44 -20.28 0.73 -18.37
C GLU A 44 -19.47 0.34 -19.63
N GLY A 45 -19.39 -0.97 -19.91
CA GLY A 45 -18.69 -1.50 -21.08
C GLY A 45 -17.16 -1.63 -20.95
N ARG A 46 -16.60 -1.30 -19.79
CA ARG A 46 -15.17 -1.48 -19.49
C ARG A 46 -14.97 -2.69 -18.56
N ALA A 47 -13.97 -3.50 -18.85
CA ALA A 47 -13.62 -4.63 -17.98
C ALA A 47 -13.12 -4.10 -16.62
N LYS A 48 -13.56 -4.72 -15.53
CA LYS A 48 -13.16 -4.34 -14.17
C LYS A 48 -11.65 -4.43 -13.97
N LEU A 49 -10.98 -5.41 -14.60
CA LEU A 49 -9.52 -5.54 -14.56
C LEU A 49 -8.79 -4.33 -15.15
N GLU A 50 -9.37 -3.67 -16.17
CA GLU A 50 -8.79 -2.44 -16.74
C GLU A 50 -8.96 -1.27 -15.78
N ILE A 51 -10.13 -1.19 -15.12
CA ILE A 51 -10.41 -0.18 -14.10
C ILE A 51 -9.44 -0.34 -12.92
N ALA A 52 -9.18 -1.58 -12.49
CA ALA A 52 -8.24 -1.87 -11.41
C ALA A 52 -6.80 -1.47 -11.76
N ARG A 53 -6.35 -1.74 -12.99
CA ARG A 53 -5.02 -1.33 -13.46
C ARG A 53 -4.88 0.19 -13.52
N GLU A 54 -5.93 0.88 -13.91
CA GLU A 54 -5.97 2.34 -13.93
C GLU A 54 -5.95 2.93 -12.51
N ALA A 55 -6.73 2.34 -11.59
CA ALA A 55 -6.70 2.71 -10.17
C ALA A 55 -5.32 2.48 -9.57
N LEU A 56 -4.69 1.34 -9.86
CA LEU A 56 -3.32 1.03 -9.45
C LEU A 56 -2.34 2.09 -9.95
N GLY A 57 -2.40 2.46 -11.23
CA GLY A 57 -1.56 3.51 -11.81
C GLY A 57 -1.78 4.87 -11.14
N THR A 58 -3.02 5.21 -10.78
CA THR A 58 -3.36 6.43 -10.05
C THR A 58 -2.76 6.41 -8.64
N VAL A 59 -2.89 5.32 -7.91
CA VAL A 59 -2.29 5.14 -6.58
C VAL A 59 -0.78 5.31 -6.66
N LEU A 60 -0.10 4.57 -7.55
CA LEU A 60 1.36 4.63 -7.71
C LEU A 60 1.86 6.04 -8.04
N SER A 61 1.14 6.77 -8.91
CA SER A 61 1.53 8.13 -9.30
C SER A 61 1.28 9.18 -8.22
N SER A 62 0.44 8.88 -7.22
CA SER A 62 0.15 9.77 -6.09
C SER A 62 1.12 9.59 -4.91
N MET A 63 1.91 8.52 -4.91
CA MET A 63 2.85 8.21 -3.83
C MET A 63 4.21 8.88 -4.05
N ASP A 64 4.90 9.17 -2.96
CA ASP A 64 6.27 9.67 -3.04
C ASP A 64 7.17 8.60 -3.69
N PRO A 65 8.03 8.96 -4.66
CA PRO A 65 8.94 8.01 -5.32
C PRO A 65 9.90 7.27 -4.40
N GLU A 66 10.19 7.83 -3.22
CA GLU A 66 11.04 7.22 -2.20
C GLU A 66 10.28 6.26 -1.28
N THR A 67 8.94 6.21 -1.36
CA THR A 67 8.14 5.28 -0.56
C THR A 67 8.46 3.83 -0.96
N GLU A 68 8.72 2.99 0.02
CA GLU A 68 8.90 1.56 -0.22
C GLU A 68 7.54 0.89 -0.45
N ILE A 69 7.24 0.53 -1.71
CA ILE A 69 5.96 -0.03 -2.12
C ILE A 69 6.15 -1.46 -2.61
N GLY A 70 5.30 -2.39 -2.14
CA GLY A 70 5.17 -3.76 -2.63
C GLY A 70 3.83 -4.02 -3.31
N LEU A 71 3.74 -5.14 -4.01
CA LEU A 71 2.51 -5.68 -4.60
C LEU A 71 2.26 -7.08 -4.06
N MET A 72 1.13 -7.27 -3.42
CA MET A 72 0.54 -8.57 -3.15
C MET A 72 -0.67 -8.75 -4.05
N ALA A 73 -0.93 -9.96 -4.52
CA ALA A 73 -2.11 -10.25 -5.33
C ALA A 73 -2.72 -11.58 -4.90
N TYR A 74 -4.00 -11.73 -5.16
CA TYR A 74 -4.70 -12.99 -4.95
C TYR A 74 -5.55 -13.38 -6.17
N GLY A 75 -5.75 -14.70 -6.34
CA GLY A 75 -6.62 -15.22 -7.39
C GLY A 75 -6.04 -15.17 -8.80
N HIS A 76 -4.71 -15.08 -8.96
CA HIS A 76 -4.08 -14.90 -10.26
C HIS A 76 -3.37 -16.16 -10.80
N ARG A 77 -3.20 -17.20 -10.00
CA ARG A 77 -2.48 -18.42 -10.40
C ARG A 77 -3.37 -19.65 -10.45
N GLU A 78 -4.32 -19.77 -9.50
CA GLU A 78 -5.10 -20.99 -9.32
C GLU A 78 -6.60 -20.72 -9.24
N LYS A 79 -7.36 -21.36 -10.17
CA LYS A 79 -8.81 -21.20 -10.20
C LYS A 79 -9.46 -21.87 -8.98
N GLY A 80 -10.29 -21.11 -8.27
CA GLY A 80 -11.10 -21.64 -7.17
C GLY A 80 -10.36 -21.85 -5.86
N SER A 81 -9.09 -21.48 -5.76
CA SER A 81 -8.28 -21.59 -4.54
C SER A 81 -8.44 -20.35 -3.66
N CYS A 82 -8.58 -20.58 -2.35
CA CYS A 82 -8.50 -19.55 -1.32
C CYS A 82 -7.07 -19.35 -0.79
N GLU A 83 -6.14 -20.20 -1.21
CA GLU A 83 -4.72 -20.13 -0.82
C GLU A 83 -3.87 -19.35 -1.84
N ASP A 84 -4.45 -18.98 -2.98
CA ASP A 84 -3.74 -18.27 -4.04
C ASP A 84 -3.54 -16.79 -3.69
N ILE A 85 -2.56 -16.57 -2.83
CA ILE A 85 -2.09 -15.24 -2.40
C ILE A 85 -0.58 -15.21 -2.55
N GLU A 86 -0.04 -14.16 -3.17
CA GLU A 86 1.40 -14.04 -3.44
C GLU A 86 1.90 -12.61 -3.21
N LEU A 87 3.06 -12.48 -2.56
CA LEU A 87 3.84 -11.25 -2.58
C LEU A 87 4.61 -11.20 -3.91
N VAL A 88 4.04 -10.53 -4.90
CA VAL A 88 4.54 -10.49 -6.30
C VAL A 88 5.76 -9.58 -6.42
N VAL A 89 5.71 -8.42 -5.76
CA VAL A 89 6.82 -7.47 -5.68
C VAL A 89 7.05 -7.12 -4.22
N PRO A 90 8.20 -7.45 -3.64
CA PRO A 90 8.54 -7.06 -2.27
C PRO A 90 8.60 -5.53 -2.13
N PRO A 91 8.25 -4.97 -0.95
CA PRO A 91 8.33 -3.53 -0.70
C PRO A 91 9.76 -3.02 -0.86
N ALA A 92 9.95 -2.05 -1.75
CA ALA A 92 11.20 -1.33 -1.95
C ALA A 92 10.93 0.01 -2.64
N ALA A 93 11.86 0.95 -2.55
CA ALA A 93 11.79 2.19 -3.31
C ALA A 93 11.96 1.93 -4.81
N GLY A 94 11.29 2.71 -5.65
CA GLY A 94 11.42 2.62 -7.11
C GLY A 94 10.72 1.43 -7.77
N THR A 95 9.83 0.73 -7.07
CA THR A 95 9.14 -0.47 -7.57
C THR A 95 7.93 -0.20 -8.45
N ALA A 96 7.51 1.04 -8.62
CA ALA A 96 6.27 1.40 -9.32
C ALA A 96 6.16 0.78 -10.73
N GLN A 97 7.25 0.78 -11.50
CA GLN A 97 7.26 0.17 -12.84
C GLN A 97 7.14 -1.36 -12.76
N ALA A 98 7.86 -2.01 -11.85
CA ALA A 98 7.78 -3.46 -11.65
C ALA A 98 6.37 -3.90 -11.22
N ILE A 99 5.72 -3.12 -10.37
CA ILE A 99 4.33 -3.34 -9.94
C ILE A 99 3.37 -3.22 -11.14
N THR A 100 3.53 -2.18 -11.95
CA THR A 100 2.71 -1.97 -13.15
C THR A 100 2.87 -3.11 -14.15
N ASP A 101 4.10 -3.53 -14.42
CA ASP A 101 4.39 -4.63 -15.35
C ASP A 101 3.82 -5.97 -14.84
N ALA A 102 3.96 -6.25 -13.54
CA ALA A 102 3.40 -7.43 -12.92
C ALA A 102 1.86 -7.46 -13.01
N ALA A 103 1.19 -6.35 -12.70
CA ALA A 103 -0.26 -6.23 -12.80
C ALA A 103 -0.77 -6.38 -14.24
N ASN A 104 -0.02 -5.88 -15.22
CA ASN A 104 -0.36 -6.02 -16.64
C ASN A 104 -0.20 -7.46 -17.17
N ALA A 105 0.78 -8.20 -16.66
CA ALA A 105 1.02 -9.59 -17.03
C ALA A 105 0.10 -10.60 -16.30
N MET A 106 -0.60 -10.15 -15.25
CA MET A 106 -1.37 -11.01 -14.35
C MET A 106 -2.63 -11.57 -15.02
N GLN A 107 -2.93 -12.83 -14.72
CA GLN A 107 -4.19 -13.47 -15.08
C GLN A 107 -5.21 -13.27 -13.94
N PHE A 108 -6.49 -13.37 -14.26
CA PHE A 108 -7.58 -13.15 -13.32
C PHE A 108 -8.45 -14.40 -13.32
N LEU A 109 -8.36 -15.24 -12.29
CA LEU A 109 -8.87 -16.61 -12.34
C LEU A 109 -9.64 -17.05 -11.10
N GLY A 110 -9.20 -16.60 -9.92
CA GLY A 110 -9.44 -17.28 -8.67
C GLY A 110 -10.62 -16.75 -7.87
N LYS A 111 -10.62 -17.14 -6.59
CA LYS A 111 -11.51 -16.62 -5.55
C LYS A 111 -10.95 -15.32 -4.96
N THR A 112 -11.69 -14.78 -3.99
CA THR A 112 -11.40 -13.52 -3.30
C THR A 112 -11.08 -13.77 -1.82
N PRO A 113 -9.87 -14.29 -1.46
CA PRO A 113 -9.40 -14.41 -0.08
C PRO A 113 -8.86 -13.05 0.42
N LEU A 114 -9.69 -12.03 0.35
CA LEU A 114 -9.35 -10.63 0.59
C LEU A 114 -8.81 -10.43 2.02
N SER A 115 -9.48 -10.98 3.02
CA SER A 115 -9.10 -10.82 4.43
C SER A 115 -7.74 -11.45 4.71
N GLU A 116 -7.49 -12.66 4.20
CA GLU A 116 -6.21 -13.33 4.37
C GLU A 116 -5.08 -12.60 3.63
N ALA A 117 -5.36 -12.05 2.44
CA ALA A 117 -4.38 -11.25 1.71
C ALA A 117 -3.98 -9.97 2.48
N VAL A 118 -4.96 -9.26 3.04
CA VAL A 118 -4.69 -8.08 3.88
C VAL A 118 -3.93 -8.47 5.15
N ARG A 119 -4.29 -9.59 5.79
CA ARG A 119 -3.55 -10.11 6.96
C ARG A 119 -2.09 -10.42 6.63
N ARG A 120 -1.82 -11.09 5.50
CA ARG A 120 -0.45 -11.38 5.05
C ARG A 120 0.33 -10.12 4.70
N ALA A 121 -0.30 -9.15 4.05
CA ALA A 121 0.32 -7.86 3.76
C ALA A 121 0.69 -7.11 5.05
N ALA A 122 -0.21 -7.07 6.03
CA ALA A 122 0.06 -6.47 7.33
C ALA A 122 1.18 -7.20 8.09
N ALA A 123 1.22 -8.53 8.02
CA ALA A 123 2.28 -9.33 8.65
C ALA A 123 3.65 -9.10 7.99
N GLU A 124 3.70 -8.94 6.67
CA GLU A 124 4.92 -8.61 5.94
C GLU A 124 5.46 -7.23 6.35
N LEU A 125 4.57 -6.25 6.48
CA LEU A 125 4.93 -4.89 6.90
C LEU A 125 5.28 -4.80 8.39
N LYS A 126 4.70 -5.65 9.24
CA LYS A 126 4.93 -5.67 10.70
C LYS A 126 6.37 -6.00 11.09
N SER A 127 7.16 -6.59 10.19
CA SER A 127 8.57 -6.86 10.40
C SER A 127 9.41 -5.58 10.56
N THR A 128 8.84 -4.41 10.26
CA THR A 128 9.44 -3.10 10.40
C THR A 128 8.78 -2.34 11.55
N GLU A 129 9.54 -1.58 12.33
CA GLU A 129 9.00 -0.71 13.40
C GLU A 129 8.38 0.59 12.83
N GLU A 130 8.18 0.66 11.52
CA GLU A 130 7.67 1.81 10.79
C GLU A 130 6.16 1.70 10.56
N LYS A 131 5.54 2.82 10.23
CA LYS A 131 4.12 2.88 9.86
C LYS A 131 3.84 1.94 8.68
N ALA A 132 2.85 1.06 8.84
CA ALA A 132 2.44 0.08 7.85
C ALA A 132 1.16 0.53 7.13
N THR A 133 1.19 0.62 5.80
CA THR A 133 0.02 0.98 5.01
C THR A 133 -0.32 -0.13 4.03
N VAL A 134 -1.57 -0.60 4.06
CA VAL A 134 -2.12 -1.55 3.07
C VAL A 134 -3.17 -0.84 2.23
N ILE A 135 -3.07 -0.96 0.90
CA ILE A 135 -4.02 -0.39 -0.05
C ILE A 135 -4.69 -1.53 -0.80
N LEU A 136 -5.93 -1.84 -0.47
CA LEU A 136 -6.73 -2.89 -1.11
C LEU A 136 -7.43 -2.32 -2.35
N ILE A 137 -7.23 -2.94 -3.52
CA ILE A 137 -7.94 -2.64 -4.77
C ILE A 137 -8.77 -3.86 -5.12
N THR A 138 -10.11 -3.74 -5.03
CA THR A 138 -11.04 -4.87 -5.20
C THR A 138 -12.35 -4.46 -5.89
N ASP A 139 -12.97 -5.43 -6.58
CA ASP A 139 -14.31 -5.30 -7.16
C ASP A 139 -15.36 -6.16 -6.45
N GLY A 140 -14.99 -6.83 -5.38
CA GLY A 140 -15.84 -7.81 -4.75
C GLY A 140 -15.69 -7.91 -3.24
N ILE A 141 -16.47 -8.83 -2.69
CA ILE A 141 -16.49 -9.20 -1.30
C ILE A 141 -15.68 -10.49 -1.08
N GLU A 142 -15.36 -10.75 0.16
CA GLU A 142 -14.76 -12.01 0.61
C GLU A 142 -15.54 -13.23 0.12
N THR A 143 -14.86 -14.21 -0.49
CA THR A 143 -15.46 -15.46 -0.95
C THR A 143 -14.85 -16.71 -0.31
N CYS A 144 -13.98 -16.52 0.68
CA CYS A 144 -13.25 -17.56 1.39
C CYS A 144 -13.63 -17.66 2.89
N GLU A 145 -14.87 -17.31 3.21
CA GLU A 145 -15.48 -17.47 4.55
C GLU A 145 -14.83 -16.66 5.69
N ALA A 146 -14.00 -15.65 5.39
CA ALA A 146 -13.46 -14.73 6.37
C ALA A 146 -14.32 -13.47 6.50
N ASP A 147 -14.19 -12.76 7.62
CA ASP A 147 -14.89 -11.52 7.91
C ASP A 147 -13.91 -10.34 7.86
N PRO A 148 -14.00 -9.42 6.88
CA PRO A 148 -13.14 -8.26 6.78
C PRO A 148 -13.22 -7.33 8.00
N CYS A 149 -14.41 -7.18 8.60
CA CYS A 149 -14.59 -6.33 9.78
C CYS A 149 -13.93 -6.92 11.04
N ALA A 150 -14.04 -8.25 11.21
CA ALA A 150 -13.32 -8.93 12.28
C ALA A 150 -11.80 -8.79 12.11
N LEU A 151 -11.29 -8.84 10.88
CA LEU A 151 -9.87 -8.60 10.59
C LEU A 151 -9.47 -7.15 10.94
N GLY A 152 -10.27 -6.15 10.57
CA GLY A 152 -10.00 -4.74 10.92
C GLY A 152 -9.79 -4.58 12.42
N ALA A 153 -10.72 -5.11 13.23
CA ALA A 153 -10.63 -5.07 14.68
C ALA A 153 -9.40 -5.85 15.23
N GLU A 154 -9.02 -6.98 14.61
CA GLU A 154 -7.82 -7.75 14.96
C GLU A 154 -6.55 -6.93 14.73
N LEU A 155 -6.44 -6.27 13.58
CA LEU A 155 -5.27 -5.46 13.23
C LEU A 155 -5.14 -4.24 14.13
N GLU A 156 -6.24 -3.55 14.45
CA GLU A 156 -6.26 -2.45 15.41
C GLU A 156 -5.80 -2.91 16.79
N ALA A 157 -6.33 -4.02 17.29
CA ALA A 157 -5.97 -4.59 18.58
C ALA A 157 -4.50 -5.05 18.67
N SER A 158 -3.85 -5.28 17.53
CA SER A 158 -2.44 -5.70 17.47
C SER A 158 -1.46 -4.62 17.90
N GLY A 159 -1.91 -3.36 18.01
CA GLY A 159 -1.10 -2.21 18.44
C GLY A 159 -0.03 -1.79 17.42
N VAL A 160 -0.10 -2.27 16.19
CA VAL A 160 0.75 -1.82 15.08
C VAL A 160 0.20 -0.49 14.57
N ASP A 161 1.06 0.45 14.23
CA ASP A 161 0.65 1.67 13.51
C ASP A 161 0.28 1.29 12.07
N PHE A 162 -0.95 0.77 11.93
CA PHE A 162 -1.48 0.20 10.70
C PHE A 162 -2.56 1.13 10.11
N THR A 163 -2.50 1.34 8.81
CA THR A 163 -3.53 2.07 8.07
C THR A 163 -3.96 1.22 6.88
N ALA A 164 -5.26 1.01 6.72
CA ALA A 164 -5.82 0.40 5.53
C ALA A 164 -6.56 1.44 4.69
N HIS A 165 -6.38 1.36 3.37
CA HIS A 165 -7.17 2.08 2.40
C HIS A 165 -7.86 1.08 1.48
N VAL A 166 -9.12 1.33 1.16
CA VAL A 166 -9.89 0.47 0.25
C VAL A 166 -10.30 1.26 -0.99
N VAL A 167 -9.89 0.78 -2.15
CA VAL A 167 -10.33 1.27 -3.46
C VAL A 167 -11.28 0.22 -4.03
N GLY A 168 -12.56 0.39 -3.74
CA GLY A 168 -13.64 -0.48 -4.21
C GLY A 168 -14.29 0.09 -5.48
N PHE A 169 -14.61 -0.77 -6.44
CA PHE A 169 -15.32 -0.36 -7.65
C PHE A 169 -16.34 -1.43 -8.07
N GLY A 170 -17.49 -0.98 -8.61
CA GLY A 170 -18.58 -1.85 -8.99
C GLY A 170 -19.25 -2.61 -7.82
N LEU A 171 -19.05 -2.14 -6.60
CA LEU A 171 -19.66 -2.65 -5.39
C LEU A 171 -21.06 -2.05 -5.22
N THR A 172 -22.01 -2.84 -4.73
CA THR A 172 -23.25 -2.32 -4.17
C THR A 172 -22.97 -1.56 -2.87
N GLU A 173 -23.93 -0.80 -2.38
CA GLU A 173 -23.80 -0.10 -1.09
C GLU A 173 -23.53 -1.08 0.07
N GLU A 174 -24.14 -2.24 0.06
CA GLU A 174 -23.96 -3.28 1.08
C GLU A 174 -22.57 -3.91 1.01
N GLU A 175 -22.12 -4.27 -0.19
CA GLU A 175 -20.77 -4.80 -0.42
C GLU A 175 -19.70 -3.77 -0.05
N GLY A 176 -19.90 -2.48 -0.40
CA GLY A 176 -19.01 -1.40 -0.01
C GLY A 176 -18.87 -1.29 1.50
N LYS A 177 -19.98 -1.40 2.25
CA LYS A 177 -19.96 -1.42 3.72
C LYS A 177 -19.18 -2.62 4.29
N ALA A 178 -19.30 -3.78 3.65
CA ALA A 178 -18.64 -5.00 4.11
C ALA A 178 -17.11 -4.94 4.03
N VAL A 179 -16.55 -4.10 3.16
CA VAL A 179 -15.08 -3.90 3.04
C VAL A 179 -14.59 -2.58 3.65
N ALA A 180 -15.48 -1.60 3.82
CA ALA A 180 -15.13 -0.28 4.36
C ALA A 180 -14.62 -0.36 5.80
N CYS A 181 -15.10 -1.31 6.60
CA CYS A 181 -14.66 -1.51 7.98
C CYS A 181 -13.16 -1.85 8.11
N LEU A 182 -12.49 -2.30 7.04
CA LEU A 182 -11.03 -2.44 7.04
C LEU A 182 -10.31 -1.09 7.10
N ALA A 183 -10.95 -0.02 6.59
CA ALA A 183 -10.37 1.32 6.51
C ALA A 183 -10.87 2.24 7.64
N GLU A 184 -11.86 1.81 8.43
CA GLU A 184 -12.49 2.62 9.48
C GLU A 184 -11.89 2.40 10.87
N ASN A 185 -10.96 1.45 10.99
CA ASN A 185 -10.29 1.10 12.25
C ASN A 185 -8.87 1.66 12.32
#